data_af56bdfe45750f59026c4056c192102e
#
_entry.id   af56bdfe45750f59026c4056c192102e
#
_cell.length_a   1.000
_cell.length_b   1.000
_cell.length_c   1.000
_cell.angle_alpha   90.00
_cell.angle_beta   90.00
_cell.angle_gamma   90.00
#
_symmetry.space_group_name_H-M   'P 1'
#
loop_
_entity.id
_entity.type
_entity.pdbx_description
1 polymer ?
#
loop_
_entity_poly.entity_id
_entity_poly.type
_entity_poly.pdbx_seq_one_letter_code
_entity_poly.pdbx_strand_id
1 'polypeptide(L)'
;MKAAATGIMWKSYAYAVRSSQECVELSLKAALRLVDVEYPKKHDVSRVMLLARKRFPDWFRAEDFAKTSRALAEMWEPGMYGDELGSIPSTKLFTKEHAAKALAEANEVYKACSRLLKETMRG
;
A
#
# COMPACT_ATOMS: atom_id res chain seq x y z
N MET A 1 -22.10 9.85 -23.07
CA MET A 1 -20.76 10.41 -22.99
C MET A 1 -20.26 10.62 -21.57
N LYS A 2 -21.02 11.33 -20.74
CA LYS A 2 -20.62 11.50 -19.34
C LYS A 2 -20.54 10.18 -18.59
N ALA A 3 -21.46 9.26 -18.84
CA ALA A 3 -21.46 7.96 -18.17
C ALA A 3 -20.24 7.11 -18.54
N ALA A 4 -19.83 7.14 -19.81
CA ALA A 4 -18.66 6.41 -20.29
C ALA A 4 -17.38 7.00 -19.69
N ALA A 5 -17.27 8.33 -19.65
CA ALA A 5 -16.13 9.02 -19.08
C ALA A 5 -16.03 8.72 -17.58
N THR A 6 -17.17 8.73 -16.87
CA THR A 6 -17.23 8.40 -15.44
C THR A 6 -16.77 6.99 -15.19
N GLY A 7 -17.18 6.02 -16.03
CA GLY A 7 -16.78 4.63 -15.92
C GLY A 7 -15.28 4.44 -16.11
N ILE A 8 -14.69 5.14 -17.09
CA ILE A 8 -13.24 5.10 -17.32
C ILE A 8 -12.50 5.69 -16.14
N MET A 9 -12.95 6.83 -15.63
CA MET A 9 -12.34 7.48 -14.49
C MET A 9 -12.39 6.61 -13.25
N TRP A 10 -13.52 5.95 -13.01
CA TRP A 10 -13.67 5.04 -11.88
C TRP A 10 -12.65 3.90 -11.96
N LYS A 11 -12.47 3.30 -13.13
CA LYS A 11 -11.48 2.24 -13.31
C LYS A 11 -10.06 2.75 -13.08
N SER A 12 -9.79 3.96 -13.52
CA SER A 12 -8.48 4.59 -13.29
C SER A 12 -8.22 4.81 -11.82
N TYR A 13 -9.23 5.23 -11.06
CA TYR A 13 -9.11 5.40 -9.62
C TYR A 13 -8.89 4.07 -8.92
N ALA A 14 -9.62 3.03 -9.31
CA ALA A 14 -9.43 1.68 -8.76
C ALA A 14 -8.01 1.19 -9.04
N TYR A 15 -7.51 1.42 -10.24
CA TYR A 15 -6.17 1.04 -10.64
C TYR A 15 -5.11 1.77 -9.80
N ALA A 16 -5.33 3.06 -9.56
CA ALA A 16 -4.41 3.86 -8.73
C ALA A 16 -4.36 3.35 -7.30
N VAL A 17 -5.51 2.98 -6.73
CA VAL A 17 -5.57 2.41 -5.38
C VAL A 17 -4.82 1.08 -5.32
N ARG A 18 -5.05 0.21 -6.31
CA ARG A 18 -4.36 -1.07 -6.37
C ARG A 18 -2.86 -0.91 -6.53
N SER A 19 -2.42 -0.04 -7.42
CA SER A 19 -0.99 0.21 -7.63
C SER A 19 -0.35 0.79 -6.39
N SER A 20 -1.05 1.67 -5.68
CA SER A 20 -0.58 2.23 -4.42
C SER A 20 -0.43 1.15 -3.36
N GLN A 21 -1.40 0.25 -3.26
CA GLN A 21 -1.35 -0.87 -2.33
C GLN A 21 -0.14 -1.76 -2.62
N GLU A 22 0.09 -2.09 -3.89
CA GLU A 22 1.25 -2.90 -4.28
C GLU A 22 2.57 -2.21 -3.96
N CYS A 23 2.64 -0.91 -4.22
CA CYS A 23 3.82 -0.11 -3.91
C CYS A 23 4.13 -0.13 -2.41
N VAL A 24 3.12 0.09 -1.58
CA VAL A 24 3.28 0.06 -0.12
C VAL A 24 3.71 -1.33 0.34
N GLU A 25 3.05 -2.37 -0.15
CA GLU A 25 3.39 -3.75 0.20
C GLU A 25 4.86 -4.05 -0.12
N LEU A 26 5.28 -3.82 -1.34
CA LEU A 26 6.64 -4.14 -1.78
C LEU A 26 7.68 -3.28 -1.05
N SER A 27 7.39 -2.00 -0.85
CA SER A 27 8.30 -1.10 -0.15
C SER A 27 8.51 -1.52 1.30
N LEU A 28 7.43 -1.85 1.99
CA LEU A 28 7.51 -2.26 3.39
C LEU A 28 8.16 -3.64 3.54
N LYS A 29 7.91 -4.54 2.61
CA LYS A 29 8.60 -5.84 2.61
C LYS A 29 10.11 -5.66 2.44
N ALA A 30 10.51 -4.77 1.55
CA ALA A 30 11.93 -4.44 1.38
C ALA A 30 12.50 -3.83 2.66
N ALA A 31 11.77 -2.92 3.29
CA ALA A 31 12.20 -2.30 4.54
C ALA A 31 12.39 -3.33 5.66
N LEU A 32 11.46 -4.29 5.76
CA LEU A 32 11.58 -5.36 6.73
C LEU A 32 12.85 -6.19 6.51
N ARG A 33 13.14 -6.50 5.25
CA ARG A 33 14.37 -7.23 4.92
C ARG A 33 15.62 -6.44 5.31
N LEU A 34 15.59 -5.12 5.14
CA LEU A 34 16.73 -4.27 5.51
C LEU A 34 17.03 -4.31 7.00
N VAL A 35 16.04 -4.60 7.83
CA VAL A 35 16.22 -4.73 9.28
C VAL A 35 16.21 -6.20 9.74
N ASP A 36 16.45 -7.11 8.80
CA ASP A 36 16.57 -8.55 9.04
C ASP A 36 15.31 -9.19 9.63
N VAL A 37 14.16 -8.77 9.15
CA VAL A 37 12.88 -9.34 9.55
C VAL A 37 12.24 -10.02 8.34
N GLU A 38 11.84 -11.28 8.50
CA GLU A 38 11.09 -11.97 7.48
C GLU A 38 9.66 -11.47 7.46
N TYR A 39 9.08 -11.41 6.29
CA TYR A 39 7.72 -10.94 6.12
C TYR A 39 6.81 -12.08 5.63
N PRO A 40 5.52 -12.04 5.98
CA PRO A 40 4.58 -13.04 5.52
C PRO A 40 4.25 -12.84 4.04
N LYS A 41 3.80 -13.90 3.39
CA LYS A 41 3.31 -13.83 2.01
C LYS A 41 1.88 -13.32 2.00
N LYS A 42 1.70 -12.10 2.46
CA LYS A 42 0.40 -11.43 2.56
C LYS A 42 0.51 -10.01 2.05
N HIS A 43 -0.62 -9.45 1.63
CA HIS A 43 -0.67 -8.06 1.19
C HIS A 43 -0.60 -7.09 2.35
N ASP A 44 -1.16 -7.47 3.49
CA ASP A 44 -1.14 -6.66 4.69
C ASP A 44 0.05 -7.09 5.57
N VAL A 45 1.03 -6.19 5.70
CA VAL A 45 2.21 -6.44 6.53
C VAL A 45 2.17 -5.65 7.84
N SER A 46 1.01 -5.09 8.17
CA SER A 46 0.87 -4.21 9.34
C SER A 46 1.31 -4.86 10.64
N ARG A 47 0.92 -6.11 10.87
CA ARG A 47 1.26 -6.80 12.11
C ARG A 47 2.78 -6.94 12.27
N VAL A 48 3.45 -7.36 11.22
CA VAL A 48 4.91 -7.55 11.25
C VAL A 48 5.60 -6.19 11.42
N MET A 49 5.10 -5.14 10.76
CA MET A 49 5.63 -3.80 10.93
C MET A 49 5.54 -3.33 12.38
N LEU A 50 4.41 -3.59 13.03
CA LEU A 50 4.23 -3.22 14.43
C LEU A 50 5.16 -4.01 15.34
N LEU A 51 5.32 -5.30 15.09
CA LEU A 51 6.22 -6.14 15.88
C LEU A 51 7.68 -5.74 15.71
N ALA A 52 8.03 -5.28 14.53
CA ALA A 52 9.41 -4.89 14.19
C ALA A 52 9.70 -3.40 14.37
N ARG A 53 8.76 -2.62 14.90
CA ARG A 53 8.86 -1.16 14.92
C ARG A 53 10.13 -0.63 15.56
N LYS A 54 10.63 -1.31 16.58
CA LYS A 54 11.85 -0.87 17.29
C LYS A 54 13.13 -1.11 16.51
N ARG A 55 13.07 -1.89 15.43
CA ARG A 55 14.24 -2.14 14.59
C ARG A 55 14.47 -1.03 13.59
N PHE A 56 13.47 -0.16 13.39
CA PHE A 56 13.57 0.96 12.47
C PHE A 56 14.09 2.21 13.17
N PRO A 57 14.76 3.10 12.43
CA PRO A 57 15.18 4.38 13.00
C PRO A 57 13.98 5.21 13.47
N ASP A 58 14.21 6.14 14.39
CA ASP A 58 13.14 6.98 14.93
C ASP A 58 12.39 7.78 13.86
N TRP A 59 13.07 8.19 12.80
CA TRP A 59 12.44 8.96 11.73
C TRP A 59 11.55 8.09 10.83
N PHE A 60 11.72 6.76 10.89
CA PHE A 60 10.91 5.84 10.08
C PHE A 60 9.60 5.56 10.82
N ARG A 61 8.51 6.01 10.23
CA ARG A 61 7.20 5.99 10.87
C ARG A 61 6.53 4.61 10.72
N ALA A 62 7.12 3.59 11.33
CA ALA A 62 6.68 2.21 11.19
C ALA A 62 5.21 2.01 11.57
N GLU A 63 4.76 2.63 12.66
CA GLU A 63 3.36 2.50 13.10
C GLU A 63 2.39 3.13 12.11
N ASP A 64 2.72 4.31 11.58
CA ASP A 64 1.88 4.97 10.58
C ASP A 64 1.84 4.16 9.29
N PHE A 65 2.97 3.62 8.88
CA PHE A 65 3.05 2.80 7.67
C PHE A 65 2.32 1.48 7.83
N ALA A 66 2.29 0.92 9.04
CA ALA A 66 1.48 -0.25 9.34
C ALA A 66 -0.01 0.05 9.11
N LYS A 67 -0.47 1.21 9.56
CA LYS A 67 -1.86 1.63 9.35
C LYS A 67 -2.17 1.80 7.87
N THR A 68 -1.24 2.38 7.13
CA THR A 68 -1.37 2.56 5.68
C THR A 68 -1.48 1.21 4.98
N SER A 69 -0.61 0.27 5.33
CA SER A 69 -0.62 -1.07 4.75
C SER A 69 -1.97 -1.76 4.97
N ARG A 70 -2.47 -1.71 6.20
CA ARG A 70 -3.74 -2.32 6.54
C ARG A 70 -4.91 -1.67 5.81
N ALA A 71 -4.94 -0.35 5.80
CA ALA A 71 -6.02 0.39 5.16
C ALA A 71 -6.10 0.10 3.66
N LEU A 72 -4.96 0.10 2.98
CA LEU A 72 -4.92 -0.16 1.54
C LEU A 72 -5.25 -1.63 1.23
N ALA A 73 -4.77 -2.55 2.05
CA ALA A 73 -5.09 -3.97 1.87
C ALA A 73 -6.58 -4.23 2.05
N GLU A 74 -7.21 -3.58 3.02
CA GLU A 74 -8.66 -3.70 3.23
C GLU A 74 -9.46 -3.07 2.10
N MET A 75 -8.97 -1.98 1.52
CA MET A 75 -9.62 -1.34 0.38
C MET A 75 -9.59 -2.23 -0.84
N TRP A 76 -8.53 -2.99 -1.00
CA TRP A 76 -8.34 -3.86 -2.15
C TRP A 76 -8.07 -5.28 -1.69
N GLU A 77 -9.11 -5.95 -1.20
CA GLU A 77 -9.00 -7.33 -0.75
C GLU A 77 -9.60 -8.26 -1.79
N PRO A 78 -8.76 -9.05 -2.49
CA PRO A 78 -9.25 -9.92 -3.56
C PRO A 78 -10.37 -10.87 -3.14
N GLY A 79 -10.32 -11.37 -1.92
CA GLY A 79 -11.34 -12.29 -1.42
C GLY A 79 -12.73 -11.69 -1.33
N MET A 80 -12.83 -10.37 -1.21
CA MET A 80 -14.13 -9.69 -1.15
C MET A 80 -14.78 -9.55 -2.52
N TYR A 81 -14.01 -9.69 -3.57
CA TYR A 81 -14.47 -9.47 -4.94
C TYR A 81 -14.68 -10.78 -5.71
N GLY A 82 -14.57 -11.90 -5.01
CA GLY A 82 -14.72 -13.21 -5.63
C GLY A 82 -13.60 -13.51 -6.61
N ASP A 83 -13.86 -14.49 -7.46
CA ASP A 83 -12.87 -14.95 -8.43
C ASP A 83 -12.93 -14.18 -9.75
N GLU A 84 -13.71 -13.13 -9.82
CA GLU A 84 -13.84 -12.34 -11.03
C GLU A 84 -12.63 -11.45 -11.19
N LEU A 85 -11.70 -11.91 -11.99
CA LEU A 85 -10.44 -11.22 -12.24
C LEU A 85 -10.66 -9.80 -12.75
N GLY A 86 -10.18 -8.84 -12.00
CA GLY A 86 -10.29 -7.44 -12.37
C GLY A 86 -11.66 -6.84 -12.19
N SER A 87 -12.62 -7.61 -11.71
CA SER A 87 -13.97 -7.13 -11.49
C SER A 87 -14.11 -6.59 -10.07
N ILE A 88 -14.57 -5.35 -9.96
CA ILE A 88 -14.82 -4.72 -8.67
C ILE A 88 -16.33 -4.58 -8.51
N PRO A 89 -16.90 -5.05 -7.38
CA PRO A 89 -18.34 -4.91 -7.18
C PRO A 89 -18.77 -3.45 -7.28
N SER A 90 -19.94 -3.24 -7.87
CA SER A 90 -20.49 -1.89 -8.05
C SER A 90 -20.68 -1.16 -6.72
N THR A 91 -20.74 -1.90 -5.62
CA THR A 91 -20.86 -1.32 -4.28
C THR A 91 -19.57 -0.71 -3.77
N LYS A 92 -18.43 -1.01 -4.43
CA LYS A 92 -17.12 -0.50 -4.02
C LYS A 92 -16.53 0.41 -5.09
N LEU A 93 -17.11 1.58 -5.23
CA LEU A 93 -16.62 2.57 -6.18
C LEU A 93 -15.51 3.38 -5.53
N PHE A 94 -14.38 3.45 -6.21
CA PHE A 94 -13.28 4.30 -5.77
C PHE A 94 -13.46 5.69 -6.35
N THR A 95 -13.23 6.69 -5.52
CA THR A 95 -13.34 8.09 -5.92
C THR A 95 -11.95 8.68 -6.23
N LYS A 96 -11.96 9.87 -6.80
CA LYS A 96 -10.73 10.63 -7.04
C LYS A 96 -9.98 10.85 -5.72
N GLU A 97 -10.72 11.12 -4.65
CA GLU A 97 -10.15 11.34 -3.32
C GLU A 97 -9.48 10.08 -2.79
N HIS A 98 -10.10 8.93 -2.98
CA HIS A 98 -9.49 7.65 -2.61
C HIS A 98 -8.17 7.44 -3.33
N ALA A 99 -8.16 7.68 -4.63
CA ALA A 99 -6.97 7.51 -5.46
C ALA A 99 -5.87 8.48 -5.04
N ALA A 100 -6.22 9.76 -4.85
CA ALA A 100 -5.25 10.78 -4.47
C ALA A 100 -4.62 10.47 -3.11
N LYS A 101 -5.42 10.07 -2.14
CA LYS A 101 -4.93 9.73 -0.81
C LYS A 101 -4.02 8.50 -0.87
N ALA A 102 -4.44 7.48 -1.60
CA ALA A 102 -3.65 6.25 -1.72
C ALA A 102 -2.28 6.53 -2.37
N LEU A 103 -2.27 7.33 -3.43
CA LEU A 103 -1.03 7.70 -4.12
C LEU A 103 -0.11 8.50 -3.20
N ALA A 104 -0.66 9.45 -2.44
CA ALA A 104 0.12 10.26 -1.52
C ALA A 104 0.74 9.40 -0.43
N GLU A 105 -0.02 8.48 0.16
CA GLU A 105 0.47 7.59 1.19
C GLU A 105 1.53 6.63 0.65
N ALA A 106 1.32 6.09 -0.55
CA ALA A 106 2.30 5.21 -1.18
C ALA A 106 3.61 5.95 -1.45
N ASN A 107 3.52 7.20 -1.88
CA ASN A 107 4.70 8.02 -2.13
C ASN A 107 5.50 8.26 -0.85
N GLU A 108 4.82 8.54 0.27
CA GLU A 108 5.49 8.73 1.55
C GLU A 108 6.20 7.46 2.01
N VAL A 109 5.54 6.31 1.89
CA VAL A 109 6.13 5.02 2.23
C VAL A 109 7.35 4.74 1.37
N TYR A 110 7.21 4.94 0.06
CA TYR A 110 8.28 4.71 -0.89
C TYR A 110 9.51 5.57 -0.58
N LYS A 111 9.31 6.85 -0.31
CA LYS A 111 10.39 7.77 0.02
C LYS A 111 11.11 7.37 1.31
N ALA A 112 10.36 6.99 2.33
CA ALA A 112 10.95 6.56 3.59
C ALA A 112 11.76 5.28 3.42
N CYS A 113 11.22 4.32 2.67
CA CYS A 113 11.93 3.05 2.42
C CYS A 113 13.18 3.26 1.57
N SER A 114 13.13 4.19 0.60
CA SER A 114 14.29 4.54 -0.21
C SER A 114 15.38 5.18 0.65
N ARG A 115 14.99 6.05 1.57
CA ARG A 115 15.94 6.67 2.51
C ARG A 115 16.57 5.60 3.40
N LEU A 116 15.77 4.68 3.91
CA LEU A 116 16.26 3.60 4.75
C LEU A 116 17.28 2.75 4.00
N LEU A 117 16.99 2.42 2.75
CA LEU A 117 17.91 1.66 1.90
C LEU A 117 19.25 2.39 1.75
N LYS A 118 19.20 3.68 1.44
CA LYS A 118 20.41 4.49 1.25
C LYS A 118 21.25 4.54 2.53
N GLU A 119 20.61 4.75 3.68
CA GLU A 119 21.31 4.81 4.94
C GLU A 119 21.89 3.46 5.33
N THR A 120 21.20 2.38 5.04
CA THR A 120 21.68 1.02 5.31
C THR A 120 22.89 0.69 4.43
N MET A 121 22.87 1.11 3.18
CA MET A 121 23.98 0.87 2.26
C MET A 121 25.24 1.67 2.60
N ARG A 122 25.07 2.81 3.27
CA ARG A 122 26.20 3.63 3.72
C ARG A 122 26.86 3.06 4.97
N GLY A 123 26.08 2.38 5.77
CA GLY A 123 26.54 1.80 7.01
C GLY A 123 27.27 0.52 6.81
#